data_9c65b75f3bb62cdbd19bf3d5047d5ebc
#
_entry.id   9c65b75f3bb62cdbd19bf3d5047d5ebc
#
_cell.length_a   1.000
_cell.length_b   1.000
_cell.length_c   1.000
_cell.angle_alpha   90.00
_cell.angle_beta   90.00
_cell.angle_gamma   90.00
#
_symmetry.space_group_name_H-M   'P 1'
#
loop_
_entity.id
_entity.type
_entity.pdbx_description
1 polymer ?
#
loop_
_entity_poly.entity_id
_entity_poly.type
_entity_poly.pdbx_seq_one_letter_code
_entity_poly.pdbx_strand_id
1 'polypeptide(L)'
;MARMPSAERRRQLTEAAIRAMARDGVAKTTTRSIAAEAGVSLSVFHYCFDSKQALIEAVITTLTDHSVTVVKEALRPRDTLEETVAAGFRAYWDHVRAHPEAHMLTYELTQYALREPGFEHLARRQYELYGEAYAELIEQLRRDMDLELRVPVSVLARYLAAMTDGLTLNYLVLGDAAAWADILDTVTAHIAGLVR
;
A
#
# COMPACT_ATOMS: atom_id res chain seq x y z
N MET A 1 -4.52 24.63 26.54
CA MET A 1 -4.68 23.63 25.46
C MET A 1 -4.00 22.32 25.89
N ALA A 2 -4.72 21.20 25.86
CA ALA A 2 -4.12 19.91 26.19
C ALA A 2 -3.01 19.60 25.19
N ARG A 3 -1.85 19.11 25.69
CA ARG A 3 -0.72 18.73 24.86
C ARG A 3 -1.12 17.51 24.03
N MET A 4 -1.11 17.64 22.70
CA MET A 4 -1.39 16.52 21.79
C MET A 4 -0.43 15.36 22.06
N PRO A 5 -0.92 14.10 22.19
CA PRO A 5 -0.07 12.91 22.36
C PRO A 5 0.95 12.78 21.24
N SER A 6 2.14 12.22 21.55
CA SER A 6 3.22 12.04 20.59
C SER A 6 2.82 11.20 19.38
N ALA A 7 2.05 10.13 19.60
CA ALA A 7 1.54 9.28 18.52
C ALA A 7 0.63 10.04 17.55
N GLU A 8 -0.27 10.88 18.06
CA GLU A 8 -1.16 11.69 17.25
C GLU A 8 -0.39 12.75 16.44
N ARG A 9 0.64 13.34 17.06
CA ARG A 9 1.52 14.28 16.36
C ARG A 9 2.32 13.62 15.25
N ARG A 10 2.79 12.38 15.50
CA ARG A 10 3.51 11.58 14.52
C ARG A 10 2.59 11.26 13.32
N ARG A 11 1.34 10.85 13.58
CA ARG A 11 0.33 10.62 12.54
C ARG A 11 0.07 11.89 11.71
N GLN A 12 -0.15 13.03 12.35
CA GLN A 12 -0.36 14.32 11.67
C GLN A 12 0.80 14.67 10.73
N LEU A 13 2.05 14.48 11.17
CA LEU A 13 3.24 14.75 10.36
C LEU A 13 3.36 13.77 9.19
N THR A 14 3.02 12.48 9.39
CA THR A 14 3.01 11.47 8.32
C THR A 14 1.97 11.80 7.24
N GLU A 15 0.76 12.17 7.64
CA GLU A 15 -0.29 12.60 6.70
C GLU A 15 0.09 13.88 5.93
N ALA A 16 0.71 14.85 6.62
CA ALA A 16 1.23 16.05 5.97
C ALA A 16 2.36 15.73 4.98
N ALA A 17 3.23 14.77 5.31
CA ALA A 17 4.26 14.30 4.40
C ALA A 17 3.68 13.64 3.15
N ILE A 18 2.67 12.79 3.30
CA ILE A 18 1.95 12.17 2.16
C ILE A 18 1.40 13.24 1.22
N ARG A 19 0.68 14.24 1.76
CA ARG A 19 0.14 15.34 0.95
C ARG A 19 1.23 16.16 0.25
N ALA A 20 2.28 16.53 0.98
CA ALA A 20 3.38 17.31 0.41
C ALA A 20 4.14 16.54 -0.66
N MET A 21 4.43 15.25 -0.43
CA MET A 21 5.14 14.39 -1.38
C MET A 21 4.29 14.10 -2.62
N ALA A 22 2.99 13.85 -2.47
CA ALA A 22 2.08 13.63 -3.61
C ALA A 22 1.96 14.88 -4.51
N ARG A 23 2.01 16.08 -3.92
CA ARG A 23 1.92 17.35 -4.65
C ARG A 23 3.26 17.77 -5.29
N ASP A 24 4.36 17.70 -4.54
CA ASP A 24 5.64 18.33 -4.89
C ASP A 24 6.70 17.32 -5.34
N GLY A 25 6.46 16.02 -5.14
CA GLY A 25 7.40 14.92 -5.34
C GLY A 25 8.27 14.63 -4.10
N VAL A 26 8.71 13.39 -3.97
CA VAL A 26 9.50 12.91 -2.81
C VAL A 26 10.85 13.62 -2.69
N ALA A 27 11.55 13.79 -3.82
CA ALA A 27 12.87 14.38 -3.84
C ALA A 27 12.87 15.85 -3.40
N LYS A 28 11.84 16.62 -3.79
CA LYS A 28 11.73 18.05 -3.47
C LYS A 28 11.19 18.31 -2.07
N THR A 29 10.52 17.32 -1.44
CA THR A 29 9.90 17.48 -0.13
C THR A 29 10.95 17.43 0.97
N THR A 30 11.01 18.51 1.77
CA THR A 30 11.95 18.68 2.88
C THR A 30 11.24 18.55 4.23
N THR A 31 11.99 18.27 5.31
CA THR A 31 11.44 18.25 6.68
C THR A 31 10.81 19.59 7.07
N ARG A 32 11.36 20.70 6.54
CA ARG A 32 10.79 22.06 6.76
C ARG A 32 9.45 22.25 6.05
N SER A 33 9.34 21.80 4.78
CA SER A 33 8.08 21.90 4.04
C SER A 33 6.99 21.01 4.66
N ILE A 34 7.36 19.84 5.18
CA ILE A 34 6.44 18.94 5.88
C ILE A 34 5.96 19.54 7.20
N ALA A 35 6.85 20.13 8.00
CA ALA A 35 6.47 20.83 9.23
C ALA A 35 5.51 21.99 8.95
N ALA A 36 5.77 22.76 7.89
CA ALA A 36 4.89 23.84 7.44
C ALA A 36 3.52 23.32 6.99
N GLU A 37 3.48 22.24 6.19
CA GLU A 37 2.25 21.56 5.75
C GLU A 37 1.42 21.05 6.95
N ALA A 38 2.09 20.55 7.99
CA ALA A 38 1.45 20.11 9.23
C ALA A 38 1.02 21.25 10.17
N GLY A 39 1.39 22.50 9.87
CA GLY A 39 1.12 23.64 10.74
C GLY A 39 1.91 23.60 12.05
N VAL A 40 3.12 23.01 12.07
CA VAL A 40 3.96 22.87 13.26
C VAL A 40 5.37 23.46 13.03
N SER A 41 6.10 23.68 14.13
CA SER A 41 7.51 24.10 14.02
C SER A 41 8.40 22.93 13.65
N LEU A 42 9.56 23.22 13.04
CA LEU A 42 10.57 22.23 12.71
C LEU A 42 11.10 21.46 13.95
N SER A 43 11.10 22.11 15.13
CA SER A 43 11.45 21.42 16.38
C SER A 43 10.46 20.34 16.78
N VAL A 44 9.18 20.49 16.45
CA VAL A 44 8.15 19.47 16.65
C VAL A 44 8.38 18.29 15.70
N PHE A 45 8.81 18.55 14.46
CA PHE A 45 9.21 17.48 13.55
C PHE A 45 10.33 16.62 14.16
N HIS A 46 11.43 17.26 14.59
CA HIS A 46 12.58 16.56 15.19
C HIS A 46 12.27 15.88 16.53
N TYR A 47 11.23 16.31 17.23
CA TYR A 47 10.74 15.58 18.39
C TYR A 47 10.04 14.26 18.02
N CYS A 48 9.38 14.22 16.85
CA CYS A 48 8.61 13.05 16.38
C CYS A 48 9.41 12.09 15.51
N PHE A 49 10.37 12.61 14.74
CA PHE A 49 11.15 11.85 13.77
C PHE A 49 12.63 12.21 13.87
N ASP A 50 13.47 11.22 14.09
CA ASP A 50 14.93 11.38 14.19
C ASP A 50 15.56 11.72 12.83
N SER A 51 14.90 11.34 11.72
CA SER A 51 15.40 11.54 10.36
C SER A 51 14.29 11.61 9.32
N LYS A 52 14.63 12.06 8.09
CA LYS A 52 13.75 11.94 6.92
C LYS A 52 13.46 10.46 6.60
N GLN A 53 14.42 9.57 6.82
CA GLN A 53 14.26 8.12 6.62
C GLN A 53 13.14 7.57 7.51
N ALA A 54 13.17 7.87 8.81
CA ALA A 54 12.15 7.43 9.77
C ALA A 54 10.74 7.94 9.42
N LEU A 55 10.64 9.15 8.83
CA LEU A 55 9.37 9.64 8.30
C LEU A 55 8.94 8.89 7.05
N ILE A 56 9.84 8.64 6.09
CA ILE A 56 9.51 7.91 4.85
C ILE A 56 9.05 6.49 5.19
N GLU A 57 9.67 5.83 6.15
CA GLU A 57 9.21 4.52 6.65
C GLU A 57 7.78 4.59 7.19
N ALA A 58 7.45 5.62 7.98
CA ALA A 58 6.09 5.84 8.46
C ALA A 58 5.10 6.12 7.33
N VAL A 59 5.50 6.86 6.29
CA VAL A 59 4.69 7.09 5.08
C VAL A 59 4.42 5.78 4.34
N ILE A 60 5.45 4.96 4.09
CA ILE A 60 5.33 3.65 3.43
C ILE A 60 4.35 2.76 4.20
N THR A 61 4.54 2.64 5.52
CA THR A 61 3.65 1.85 6.39
C THR A 61 2.20 2.34 6.29
N THR A 62 1.98 3.65 6.41
CA THR A 62 0.63 4.23 6.37
C THR A 62 -0.07 3.99 5.03
N LEU A 63 0.62 4.16 3.91
CA LEU A 63 0.06 3.92 2.57
C LEU A 63 -0.28 2.43 2.37
N THR A 64 0.59 1.53 2.83
CA THR A 64 0.35 0.08 2.77
C THR A 64 -0.85 -0.30 3.62
N ASP A 65 -0.92 0.16 4.87
CA ASP A 65 -2.01 -0.15 5.80
C ASP A 65 -3.37 0.32 5.27
N HIS A 66 -3.44 1.49 4.61
CA HIS A 66 -4.68 1.97 4.00
C HIS A 66 -5.18 1.03 2.91
N SER A 67 -4.31 0.63 1.98
CA SER A 67 -4.67 -0.29 0.89
C SER A 67 -5.07 -1.67 1.42
N VAL A 68 -4.32 -2.19 2.40
CA VAL A 68 -4.60 -3.51 3.03
C VAL A 68 -5.94 -3.50 3.77
N THR A 69 -6.26 -2.43 4.50
CA THR A 69 -7.51 -2.32 5.25
C THR A 69 -8.72 -2.40 4.32
N VAL A 70 -8.70 -1.68 3.20
CA VAL A 70 -9.78 -1.70 2.20
C VAL A 70 -10.00 -3.11 1.65
N VAL A 71 -8.92 -3.81 1.29
CA VAL A 71 -9.01 -5.18 0.78
C VAL A 71 -9.52 -6.14 1.85
N LYS A 72 -8.98 -6.04 3.07
CA LYS A 72 -9.35 -6.92 4.20
C LYS A 72 -10.83 -6.80 4.57
N GLU A 73 -11.39 -5.60 4.55
CA GLU A 73 -12.82 -5.37 4.79
C GLU A 73 -13.71 -6.00 3.71
N ALA A 74 -13.24 -6.03 2.46
CA ALA A 74 -13.97 -6.59 1.32
C ALA A 74 -13.82 -8.11 1.19
N LEU A 75 -12.72 -8.68 1.67
CA LEU A 75 -12.40 -10.12 1.64
C LEU A 75 -13.17 -10.92 2.71
N ARG A 76 -14.47 -10.69 2.84
CA ARG A 76 -15.33 -11.53 3.66
C ARG A 76 -15.75 -12.74 2.85
N PRO A 77 -15.68 -13.98 3.43
CA PRO A 77 -16.13 -15.19 2.76
C PRO A 77 -17.51 -15.05 2.15
N ARG A 78 -17.66 -15.48 0.90
CA ARG A 78 -18.90 -15.53 0.12
C ARG A 78 -19.20 -16.98 -0.24
N ASP A 79 -20.20 -17.21 -1.07
CA ASP A 79 -20.62 -18.56 -1.47
C ASP A 79 -19.52 -19.30 -2.22
N THR A 80 -18.68 -18.58 -2.96
CA THR A 80 -17.54 -19.15 -3.70
C THR A 80 -16.23 -18.40 -3.44
N LEU A 81 -15.10 -19.07 -3.67
CA LEU A 81 -13.79 -18.46 -3.61
C LEU A 81 -13.64 -17.34 -4.67
N GLU A 82 -14.14 -17.59 -5.88
CA GLU A 82 -14.12 -16.63 -6.98
C GLU A 82 -14.82 -15.33 -6.60
N GLU A 83 -16.01 -15.42 -6.01
CA GLU A 83 -16.75 -14.23 -5.56
C GLU A 83 -16.03 -13.48 -4.45
N THR A 84 -15.40 -14.21 -3.53
CA THR A 84 -14.62 -13.64 -2.43
C THR A 84 -13.40 -12.89 -2.96
N VAL A 85 -12.62 -13.55 -3.81
CA VAL A 85 -11.41 -12.97 -4.44
C VAL A 85 -11.78 -11.78 -5.32
N ALA A 86 -12.82 -11.92 -6.15
CA ALA A 86 -13.30 -10.83 -7.01
C ALA A 86 -13.73 -9.60 -6.19
N ALA A 87 -14.34 -9.79 -5.02
CA ALA A 87 -14.73 -8.68 -4.14
C ALA A 87 -13.50 -7.93 -3.59
N GLY A 88 -12.46 -8.66 -3.16
CA GLY A 88 -11.21 -8.07 -2.69
C GLY A 88 -10.50 -7.26 -3.80
N PHE A 89 -10.40 -7.82 -5.00
CA PHE A 89 -9.80 -7.12 -6.15
C PHE A 89 -10.62 -5.90 -6.58
N ARG A 90 -11.94 -5.98 -6.62
CA ARG A 90 -12.79 -4.82 -6.91
C ARG A 90 -12.59 -3.70 -5.90
N ALA A 91 -12.56 -4.03 -4.59
CA ALA A 91 -12.34 -3.04 -3.54
C ALA A 91 -10.96 -2.36 -3.65
N TYR A 92 -9.91 -3.15 -3.89
CA TYR A 92 -8.57 -2.60 -4.14
C TYR A 92 -8.59 -1.67 -5.35
N TRP A 93 -9.26 -2.10 -6.43
CA TRP A 93 -9.32 -1.35 -7.68
C TRP A 93 -10.08 -0.03 -7.54
N ASP A 94 -11.20 -0.05 -6.85
CA ASP A 94 -11.95 1.17 -6.54
C ASP A 94 -11.12 2.14 -5.69
N HIS A 95 -10.30 1.60 -4.78
CA HIS A 95 -9.35 2.40 -4.02
C HIS A 95 -8.27 3.03 -4.90
N VAL A 96 -7.68 2.28 -5.84
CA VAL A 96 -6.70 2.81 -6.82
C VAL A 96 -7.31 3.95 -7.64
N ARG A 97 -8.55 3.77 -8.12
CA ARG A 97 -9.27 4.78 -8.91
C ARG A 97 -9.61 6.04 -8.11
N ALA A 98 -9.92 5.88 -6.84
CA ALA A 98 -10.25 6.99 -5.93
C ALA A 98 -9.00 7.77 -5.49
N HIS A 99 -7.83 7.13 -5.45
CA HIS A 99 -6.59 7.70 -4.89
C HIS A 99 -5.36 7.45 -5.78
N PRO A 100 -5.40 7.79 -7.09
CA PRO A 100 -4.31 7.50 -8.03
C PRO A 100 -2.99 8.18 -7.61
N GLU A 101 -3.06 9.38 -7.02
CA GLU A 101 -1.89 10.12 -6.53
C GLU A 101 -1.19 9.41 -5.35
N ALA A 102 -1.94 8.74 -4.48
CA ALA A 102 -1.36 7.96 -3.39
C ALA A 102 -0.62 6.74 -3.92
N HIS A 103 -1.18 6.06 -4.93
CA HIS A 103 -0.51 4.93 -5.59
C HIS A 103 0.71 5.37 -6.40
N MET A 104 0.64 6.52 -7.13
CA MET A 104 1.82 7.09 -7.78
C MET A 104 2.93 7.40 -6.77
N LEU A 105 2.58 7.92 -5.60
CA LEU A 105 3.54 8.19 -4.54
C LEU A 105 4.28 6.93 -4.08
N THR A 106 3.61 5.76 -4.02
CA THR A 106 4.29 4.51 -3.64
C THR A 106 5.39 4.13 -4.63
N TYR A 107 5.17 4.32 -5.94
CA TYR A 107 6.21 4.09 -6.97
C TYR A 107 7.34 5.10 -6.88
N GLU A 108 7.03 6.38 -6.66
CA GLU A 108 8.06 7.41 -6.50
C GLU A 108 8.93 7.15 -5.27
N LEU A 109 8.33 6.73 -4.15
CA LEU A 109 9.04 6.35 -2.93
C LEU A 109 10.00 5.18 -3.18
N THR A 110 9.56 4.14 -3.89
CA THR A 110 10.41 3.00 -4.28
C THR A 110 11.59 3.47 -5.12
N GLN A 111 11.33 4.27 -6.18
CA GLN A 111 12.38 4.77 -7.07
C GLN A 111 13.34 5.70 -6.36
N TYR A 112 12.85 6.57 -5.49
CA TYR A 112 13.67 7.44 -4.67
C TYR A 112 14.57 6.64 -3.74
N ALA A 113 14.01 5.67 -3.01
CA ALA A 113 14.75 4.85 -2.06
C ALA A 113 15.84 4.00 -2.74
N LEU A 114 15.59 3.49 -3.95
CA LEU A 114 16.59 2.71 -4.70
C LEU A 114 17.74 3.57 -5.28
N ARG A 115 17.58 4.90 -5.37
CA ARG A 115 18.58 5.82 -5.94
C ARG A 115 19.32 6.64 -4.90
N GLU A 116 18.70 6.84 -3.75
CA GLU A 116 19.28 7.66 -2.67
C GLU A 116 20.16 6.79 -1.78
N PRO A 117 21.47 7.06 -1.68
CA PRO A 117 22.38 6.25 -0.88
C PRO A 117 21.93 6.12 0.59
N GLY A 118 21.84 4.90 1.10
CA GLY A 118 21.43 4.59 2.47
C GLY A 118 19.92 4.48 2.67
N PHE A 119 19.10 4.64 1.59
CA PHE A 119 17.64 4.48 1.65
C PHE A 119 17.15 3.15 1.07
N GLU A 120 18.02 2.32 0.50
CA GLU A 120 17.68 1.08 -0.21
C GLU A 120 16.86 0.11 0.66
N HIS A 121 17.11 0.13 1.97
CA HIS A 121 16.38 -0.69 2.94
C HIS A 121 14.88 -0.31 3.02
N LEU A 122 14.50 0.93 2.70
CA LEU A 122 13.11 1.39 2.69
C LEU A 122 12.33 0.80 1.52
N ALA A 123 12.94 0.72 0.33
CA ALA A 123 12.34 0.04 -0.81
C ALA A 123 12.14 -1.46 -0.51
N ARG A 124 13.14 -2.11 0.12
CA ARG A 124 13.02 -3.50 0.58
C ARG A 124 11.86 -3.64 1.56
N ARG A 125 11.80 -2.79 2.59
CA ARG A 125 10.76 -2.84 3.62
C ARG A 125 9.36 -2.66 3.04
N GLN A 126 9.18 -1.78 2.05
CA GLN A 126 7.91 -1.60 1.34
C GLN A 126 7.43 -2.90 0.70
N TYR A 127 8.30 -3.61 -0.02
CA TYR A 127 7.95 -4.87 -0.68
C TYR A 127 7.79 -6.05 0.29
N GLU A 128 8.52 -6.03 1.42
CA GLU A 128 8.30 -6.97 2.52
C GLU A 128 6.90 -6.78 3.13
N LEU A 129 6.48 -5.54 3.39
CA LEU A 129 5.13 -5.23 3.89
C LEU A 129 4.02 -5.70 2.93
N TYR A 130 4.20 -5.55 1.63
CA TYR A 130 3.26 -6.10 0.65
C TYR A 130 3.17 -7.62 0.75
N GLY A 131 4.31 -8.30 0.81
CA GLY A 131 4.35 -9.77 0.95
C GLY A 131 3.72 -10.25 2.26
N GLU A 132 4.00 -9.59 3.38
CA GLU A 132 3.41 -9.86 4.70
C GLU A 132 1.87 -9.69 4.65
N ALA A 133 1.38 -8.58 4.09
CA ALA A 133 -0.05 -8.30 3.98
C ALA A 133 -0.79 -9.35 3.14
N TYR A 134 -0.25 -9.72 1.97
CA TYR A 134 -0.84 -10.78 1.15
C TYR A 134 -0.81 -12.14 1.85
N ALA A 135 0.29 -12.47 2.55
CA ALA A 135 0.38 -13.73 3.28
C ALA A 135 -0.68 -13.80 4.40
N GLU A 136 -0.91 -12.72 5.14
CA GLU A 136 -1.97 -12.64 6.15
C GLU A 136 -3.37 -12.83 5.55
N LEU A 137 -3.67 -12.15 4.44
CA LEU A 137 -4.95 -12.27 3.74
C LEU A 137 -5.19 -13.69 3.23
N ILE A 138 -4.18 -14.33 2.62
CA ILE A 138 -4.26 -15.70 2.14
C ILE A 138 -4.49 -16.67 3.28
N GLU A 139 -3.73 -16.54 4.39
CA GLU A 139 -3.89 -17.41 5.56
C GLU A 139 -5.23 -17.23 6.24
N GLN A 140 -5.80 -16.03 6.24
CA GLN A 140 -7.14 -15.79 6.75
C GLN A 140 -8.18 -16.49 5.88
N LEU A 141 -8.16 -16.28 4.55
CA LEU A 141 -9.09 -16.94 3.63
C LEU A 141 -8.97 -18.46 3.68
N ARG A 142 -7.75 -18.98 3.77
CA ARG A 142 -7.48 -20.41 3.90
C ARG A 142 -8.19 -21.02 5.12
N ARG A 143 -8.15 -20.32 6.25
CA ARG A 143 -8.87 -20.77 7.47
C ARG A 143 -10.37 -20.61 7.37
N ASP A 144 -10.84 -19.48 6.85
CA ASP A 144 -12.25 -19.12 6.85
C ASP A 144 -13.07 -19.95 5.85
N MET A 145 -12.45 -20.42 4.78
CA MET A 145 -13.08 -21.20 3.71
C MET A 145 -12.56 -22.64 3.58
N ASP A 146 -11.72 -23.10 4.53
CA ASP A 146 -11.10 -24.43 4.55
C ASP A 146 -10.40 -24.78 3.22
N LEU A 147 -9.57 -23.86 2.71
CA LEU A 147 -8.93 -24.00 1.40
C LEU A 147 -7.61 -24.76 1.47
N GLU A 148 -7.35 -25.60 0.48
CA GLU A 148 -6.08 -26.26 0.25
C GLU A 148 -5.35 -25.57 -0.91
N LEU A 149 -4.16 -24.99 -0.63
CA LEU A 149 -3.36 -24.29 -1.64
C LEU A 149 -2.49 -25.27 -2.42
N ARG A 150 -2.38 -25.06 -3.73
CA ARG A 150 -1.48 -25.82 -4.62
C ARG A 150 -0.02 -25.34 -4.55
N VAL A 151 0.21 -24.17 -3.98
CA VAL A 151 1.53 -23.55 -3.83
C VAL A 151 1.69 -23.03 -2.39
N PRO A 152 2.95 -22.89 -1.89
CA PRO A 152 3.18 -22.30 -0.58
C PRO A 152 2.60 -20.87 -0.47
N VAL A 153 2.08 -20.51 0.72
CA VAL A 153 1.53 -19.17 0.99
C VAL A 153 2.53 -18.06 0.61
N SER A 154 3.80 -18.23 0.95
CA SER A 154 4.86 -17.24 0.64
C SER A 154 5.05 -17.03 -0.87
N VAL A 155 4.90 -18.08 -1.67
CA VAL A 155 4.99 -18.01 -3.14
C VAL A 155 3.77 -17.29 -3.69
N LEU A 156 2.58 -17.67 -3.24
CA LEU A 156 1.32 -17.05 -3.68
C LEU A 156 1.27 -15.57 -3.28
N ALA A 157 1.65 -15.24 -2.06
CA ALA A 157 1.71 -13.85 -1.57
C ALA A 157 2.62 -12.97 -2.43
N ARG A 158 3.83 -13.46 -2.73
CA ARG A 158 4.78 -12.73 -3.58
C ARG A 158 4.28 -12.59 -5.02
N TYR A 159 3.65 -13.63 -5.55
CA TYR A 159 3.04 -13.60 -6.88
C TYR A 159 1.92 -12.56 -6.94
N LEU A 160 0.99 -12.56 -5.98
CA LEU A 160 -0.11 -11.60 -5.91
C LEU A 160 0.39 -10.17 -5.75
N ALA A 161 1.37 -9.94 -4.88
CA ALA A 161 1.98 -8.62 -4.71
C ALA A 161 2.58 -8.10 -6.03
N ALA A 162 3.37 -8.90 -6.73
CA ALA A 162 3.99 -8.52 -8.00
C ALA A 162 2.96 -8.29 -9.11
N MET A 163 1.93 -9.13 -9.18
CA MET A 163 0.85 -8.99 -10.16
C MET A 163 0.03 -7.71 -9.92
N THR A 164 -0.38 -7.46 -8.69
CA THR A 164 -1.16 -6.28 -8.32
C THR A 164 -0.36 -5.00 -8.56
N ASP A 165 0.92 -5.00 -8.21
CA ASP A 165 1.84 -3.89 -8.45
C ASP A 165 1.93 -3.58 -9.96
N GLY A 166 2.19 -4.58 -10.80
CA GLY A 166 2.24 -4.43 -12.25
C GLY A 166 0.94 -3.93 -12.86
N LEU A 167 -0.20 -4.46 -12.42
CA LEU A 167 -1.52 -4.03 -12.89
C LEU A 167 -1.82 -2.59 -12.48
N THR A 168 -1.51 -2.20 -11.26
CA THR A 168 -1.72 -0.83 -10.76
C THR A 168 -0.91 0.17 -11.58
N LEU A 169 0.39 -0.08 -11.79
CA LEU A 169 1.21 0.81 -12.61
C LEU A 169 0.69 0.88 -14.06
N ASN A 170 0.30 -0.26 -14.62
CA ASN A 170 -0.27 -0.30 -15.98
C ASN A 170 -1.51 0.58 -16.09
N TYR A 171 -2.42 0.51 -15.12
CA TYR A 171 -3.60 1.38 -15.08
C TYR A 171 -3.23 2.87 -14.95
N LEU A 172 -2.32 3.22 -14.05
CA LEU A 172 -1.92 4.61 -13.85
C LEU A 172 -1.31 5.23 -15.12
N VAL A 173 -0.71 4.39 -15.97
CA VAL A 173 -0.12 4.82 -17.26
C VAL A 173 -1.15 4.88 -18.38
N LEU A 174 -2.00 3.87 -18.53
CA LEU A 174 -2.92 3.73 -19.67
C LEU A 174 -4.28 4.37 -19.44
N GLY A 175 -4.75 4.43 -18.18
CA GLY A 175 -6.04 5.03 -17.82
C GLY A 175 -7.26 4.31 -18.39
N ASP A 176 -7.11 3.11 -18.97
CA ASP A 176 -8.19 2.35 -19.60
C ASP A 176 -9.02 1.59 -18.57
N ALA A 177 -10.14 2.20 -18.17
CA ALA A 177 -11.06 1.56 -17.23
C ALA A 177 -11.91 0.43 -17.88
N ALA A 178 -12.05 0.39 -19.20
CA ALA A 178 -12.93 -0.57 -19.87
C ALA A 178 -12.34 -1.99 -19.88
N ALA A 179 -11.02 -2.12 -20.05
CA ALA A 179 -10.32 -3.41 -20.05
C ALA A 179 -10.24 -4.07 -18.65
N TRP A 180 -10.53 -3.31 -17.59
CA TRP A 180 -10.29 -3.78 -16.23
C TRP A 180 -11.27 -4.84 -15.75
N ALA A 181 -12.51 -4.84 -16.19
CA ALA A 181 -13.46 -5.89 -15.84
C ALA A 181 -12.95 -7.25 -16.31
N ASP A 182 -12.52 -7.34 -17.56
CA ASP A 182 -11.98 -8.58 -18.17
C ASP A 182 -10.66 -9.01 -17.49
N ILE A 183 -9.81 -8.05 -17.14
CA ILE A 183 -8.56 -8.32 -16.42
C ILE A 183 -8.86 -8.88 -15.03
N LEU A 184 -9.77 -8.27 -14.28
CA LEU A 184 -10.14 -8.74 -12.93
C LEU A 184 -10.77 -10.12 -12.97
N ASP A 185 -11.62 -10.42 -13.94
CA ASP A 185 -12.21 -11.75 -14.12
C ASP A 185 -11.13 -12.79 -14.46
N THR A 186 -10.18 -12.44 -15.33
CA THR A 186 -9.04 -13.30 -15.68
C THR A 186 -8.16 -13.59 -14.47
N VAL A 187 -7.84 -12.57 -13.68
CA VAL A 187 -7.04 -12.69 -12.45
C VAL A 187 -7.76 -13.56 -11.43
N THR A 188 -9.06 -13.32 -11.22
CA THR A 188 -9.89 -14.07 -10.27
C THR A 188 -9.92 -15.56 -10.64
N ALA A 189 -10.19 -15.88 -11.89
CA ALA A 189 -10.20 -17.27 -12.39
C ALA A 189 -8.82 -17.94 -12.24
N HIS A 190 -7.75 -17.21 -12.51
CA HIS A 190 -6.38 -17.73 -12.33
C HIS A 190 -6.08 -18.05 -10.87
N ILE A 191 -6.42 -17.15 -9.94
CA ILE A 191 -6.19 -17.37 -8.50
C ILE A 191 -7.02 -18.55 -7.97
N ALA A 192 -8.30 -18.64 -8.36
CA ALA A 192 -9.14 -19.77 -7.99
C ALA A 192 -8.55 -21.10 -8.46
N GLY A 193 -7.90 -21.13 -9.63
CA GLY A 193 -7.19 -22.29 -10.14
C GLY A 193 -5.95 -22.71 -9.34
N LEU A 194 -5.42 -21.86 -8.46
CA LEU A 194 -4.29 -22.16 -7.57
C LEU A 194 -4.73 -22.76 -6.21
N VAL A 195 -6.03 -22.93 -6.02
CA VAL A 195 -6.65 -23.49 -4.82
C VAL A 195 -7.41 -24.77 -5.17
N ARG A 196 -7.59 -25.65 -4.20
CA ARG A 196 -8.38 -26.88 -4.30
C ARG A 196 -9.57 -26.82 -3.35
#